data_a45eb40bb5540c4e57d7fab6924f140d
#
_entry.id   a45eb40bb5540c4e57d7fab6924f140d
#
_cell.length_a   1.000
_cell.length_b   1.000
_cell.length_c   1.000
_cell.angle_alpha   90.00
_cell.angle_beta   90.00
_cell.angle_gamma   90.00
#
_symmetry.space_group_name_H-M   'P 1'
#
loop_
_entity.id
_entity.type
_entity.pdbx_description
1 polymer ?
#
loop_
_entity_poly.entity_id
_entity_poly.type
_entity_poly.pdbx_seq_one_letter_code
_entity_poly.pdbx_strand_id
1 'polypeptide(L)'
;GSEMCIRDRLRPDPSSTPIVTDTNFAESYYQNLGRTWERMAFIKARPVSGNILKGKEFLSNISSFIWRNHFDYAAIDDVKNLREKMKLNSTHLKSFNLSGYNIKIGIGGIRDIELFTQTYQLVVAGRQQELRGANTILILKKLKEFGWLDNRSFETLVDAYILLRTTENRLQIINNT
;
A
#
# COMPACT_ATOMS: atom_id res chain seq x y z
N GLY A 1 -0.93 21.78 5.84
CA GLY A 1 -0.48 20.59 5.20
C GLY A 1 -1.62 19.94 4.47
N SER A 2 -1.59 19.92 3.12
CA SER A 2 -2.60 19.26 2.33
C SER A 2 -2.54 17.76 2.63
N GLU A 3 -3.58 17.24 3.27
CA GLU A 3 -3.85 15.82 3.21
C GLU A 3 -3.89 15.43 1.74
N MET A 4 -2.93 14.64 1.29
CA MET A 4 -3.00 14.04 -0.04
C MET A 4 -4.24 13.15 -0.05
N CYS A 5 -5.33 13.68 -0.56
CA CYS A 5 -6.59 12.98 -0.68
C CYS A 5 -6.38 11.65 -1.40
N ILE A 6 -7.04 10.61 -0.96
CA ILE A 6 -7.02 9.27 -1.60
C ILE A 6 -7.29 9.38 -3.10
N ARG A 7 -8.16 10.29 -3.53
CA ARG A 7 -8.48 10.58 -4.94
C ARG A 7 -7.28 11.06 -5.78
N ASP A 8 -6.27 11.66 -5.14
CA ASP A 8 -5.11 12.19 -5.87
C ASP A 8 -4.06 11.12 -6.13
N ARG A 9 -4.12 9.96 -5.45
CA ARG A 9 -3.13 8.89 -5.57
C ARG A 9 -3.36 7.95 -6.76
N LEU A 10 -4.58 7.88 -7.26
CA LEU A 10 -4.98 6.96 -8.33
C LEU A 10 -5.32 7.70 -9.63
N ARG A 11 -4.70 8.86 -9.87
CA ARG A 11 -4.77 9.55 -11.15
C ARG A 11 -3.35 9.82 -11.68
N PRO A 12 -3.17 9.79 -13.01
CA PRO A 12 -1.90 10.12 -13.63
C PRO A 12 -1.44 11.52 -13.25
N ASP A 13 -0.20 11.67 -12.80
CA ASP A 13 0.41 12.93 -12.40
C ASP A 13 -0.56 13.94 -11.76
N PRO A 14 -0.83 13.82 -10.44
CA PRO A 14 -1.84 14.65 -9.75
C PRO A 14 -1.58 16.15 -9.80
N SER A 15 -0.34 16.55 -10.11
CA SER A 15 0.04 17.98 -10.18
C SER A 15 -0.34 18.64 -11.51
N SER A 16 -0.44 17.86 -12.60
CA SER A 16 -0.61 18.39 -13.96
C SER A 16 -1.88 17.92 -14.67
N THR A 17 -2.61 16.94 -14.12
CA THR A 17 -3.80 16.40 -14.77
C THR A 17 -5.10 16.77 -14.07
N PRO A 18 -6.23 16.90 -14.78
CA PRO A 18 -7.53 17.11 -14.18
C PRO A 18 -7.97 15.91 -13.33
N ILE A 19 -8.95 16.11 -12.44
CA ILE A 19 -9.47 15.05 -11.54
C ILE A 19 -10.07 13.88 -12.34
N VAL A 20 -10.66 14.17 -13.50
CA VAL A 20 -11.21 13.17 -14.43
C VAL A 20 -10.31 13.14 -15.64
N THR A 21 -9.81 11.97 -15.97
CA THR A 21 -8.95 11.71 -17.13
C THR A 21 -9.55 10.62 -18.00
N ASP A 22 -9.26 10.64 -19.29
CA ASP A 22 -9.62 9.57 -20.20
C ASP A 22 -8.92 8.26 -19.82
N THR A 23 -9.59 7.13 -19.98
CA THR A 23 -9.06 5.80 -19.61
C THR A 23 -7.85 5.41 -20.45
N ASN A 24 -7.86 5.68 -21.76
CA ASN A 24 -6.74 5.34 -22.64
C ASN A 24 -5.50 6.16 -22.30
N PHE A 25 -5.69 7.44 -21.95
CA PHE A 25 -4.59 8.28 -21.48
C PHE A 25 -4.03 7.73 -20.16
N ALA A 26 -4.89 7.38 -19.19
CA ALA A 26 -4.45 6.84 -17.92
C ALA A 26 -3.71 5.49 -18.09
N GLU A 27 -4.20 4.58 -18.91
CA GLU A 27 -3.54 3.32 -19.23
C GLU A 27 -2.16 3.54 -19.85
N SER A 28 -2.06 4.41 -20.86
CA SER A 28 -0.80 4.77 -21.51
C SER A 28 0.20 5.37 -20.50
N TYR A 29 -0.25 6.26 -19.63
CA TYR A 29 0.58 6.85 -18.59
C TYR A 29 1.16 5.79 -17.66
N TYR A 30 0.32 4.92 -17.07
CA TYR A 30 0.78 3.91 -16.12
C TYR A 30 1.70 2.89 -16.76
N GLN A 31 1.47 2.51 -18.01
CA GLN A 31 2.33 1.57 -18.73
C GLN A 31 3.72 2.14 -19.03
N ASN A 32 3.83 3.44 -19.32
CA ASN A 32 5.08 4.05 -19.80
C ASN A 32 5.79 4.88 -18.72
N LEU A 33 5.06 5.59 -17.86
CA LEU A 33 5.59 6.58 -16.91
C LEU A 33 5.29 6.25 -15.45
N GLY A 34 4.47 5.26 -15.19
CA GLY A 34 4.01 4.92 -13.85
C GLY A 34 5.15 4.57 -12.90
N ARG A 35 5.08 5.12 -11.67
CA ARG A 35 6.11 4.99 -10.63
C ARG A 35 5.78 3.89 -9.64
N THR A 36 6.77 3.42 -8.89
CA THR A 36 6.62 2.36 -7.88
C THR A 36 5.57 2.70 -6.80
N TRP A 37 5.50 3.93 -6.34
CA TRP A 37 4.51 4.34 -5.35
C TRP A 37 3.06 4.28 -5.89
N GLU A 38 2.86 4.52 -7.18
CA GLU A 38 1.56 4.38 -7.85
C GLU A 38 1.18 2.89 -7.93
N ARG A 39 2.13 2.02 -8.28
CA ARG A 39 1.92 0.56 -8.23
C ARG A 39 1.43 0.12 -6.84
N MET A 40 2.09 0.61 -5.77
CA MET A 40 1.68 0.31 -4.38
C MET A 40 0.25 0.79 -4.09
N ALA A 41 -0.13 1.96 -4.58
CA ALA A 41 -1.49 2.48 -4.41
C ALA A 41 -2.53 1.58 -5.11
N PHE A 42 -2.20 1.07 -6.31
CA PHE A 42 -3.07 0.18 -7.06
C PHE A 42 -3.22 -1.22 -6.47
N ILE A 43 -2.30 -1.70 -5.64
CA ILE A 43 -2.44 -3.02 -4.96
C ILE A 43 -3.80 -3.16 -4.25
N LYS A 44 -4.29 -2.07 -3.64
CA LYS A 44 -5.55 -2.04 -2.90
C LYS A 44 -6.70 -1.37 -3.67
N ALA A 45 -6.49 -1.01 -4.93
CA ALA A 45 -7.49 -0.33 -5.74
C ALA A 45 -8.65 -1.26 -6.10
N ARG A 46 -9.85 -0.70 -6.04
CA ARG A 46 -11.08 -1.36 -6.47
C ARG A 46 -12.10 -0.32 -6.96
N PRO A 47 -12.88 -0.60 -7.99
CA PRO A 47 -14.00 0.27 -8.35
C PRO A 47 -15.09 0.18 -7.28
N VAL A 48 -15.60 1.33 -6.83
CA VAL A 48 -16.60 1.41 -5.74
C VAL A 48 -17.90 2.08 -6.17
N SER A 49 -17.91 2.77 -7.31
CA SER A 49 -19.09 3.48 -7.83
C SER A 49 -19.00 3.65 -9.35
N GLY A 50 -20.04 4.14 -9.96
CA GLY A 50 -20.13 4.31 -11.41
C GLY A 50 -20.19 2.97 -12.16
N ASN A 51 -19.56 2.89 -13.32
CA ASN A 51 -19.53 1.66 -14.09
C ASN A 51 -18.44 0.70 -13.56
N ILE A 52 -18.85 -0.20 -12.67
CA ILE A 52 -17.96 -1.17 -12.02
C ILE A 52 -17.26 -2.08 -13.02
N LEU A 53 -17.92 -2.45 -14.12
CA LEU A 53 -17.34 -3.33 -15.16
C LEU A 53 -16.19 -2.62 -15.87
N LYS A 54 -16.36 -1.37 -16.29
CA LYS A 54 -15.29 -0.57 -16.87
C LYS A 54 -14.14 -0.33 -15.88
N GLY A 55 -14.44 -0.12 -14.60
CA GLY A 55 -13.41 0.00 -13.58
C GLY A 55 -12.58 -1.27 -13.40
N LYS A 56 -13.20 -2.45 -13.48
CA LYS A 56 -12.50 -3.75 -13.46
C LYS A 56 -11.66 -3.97 -14.73
N GLU A 57 -12.20 -3.61 -15.89
CA GLU A 57 -11.49 -3.66 -17.18
C GLU A 57 -10.24 -2.79 -17.13
N PHE A 58 -10.33 -1.55 -16.69
CA PHE A 58 -9.18 -0.67 -16.50
C PHE A 58 -8.11 -1.28 -15.59
N LEU A 59 -8.48 -1.83 -14.41
CA LEU A 59 -7.53 -2.49 -13.52
C LEU A 59 -6.90 -3.73 -14.14
N SER A 60 -7.63 -4.45 -14.99
CA SER A 60 -7.10 -5.57 -15.77
C SER A 60 -6.06 -5.12 -16.79
N ASN A 61 -6.35 -4.03 -17.51
CA ASN A 61 -5.46 -3.49 -18.56
C ASN A 61 -4.14 -2.98 -17.98
N ILE A 62 -4.15 -2.38 -16.78
CA ILE A 62 -2.92 -1.94 -16.10
C ILE A 62 -2.29 -3.03 -15.21
N SER A 63 -2.78 -4.26 -15.25
CA SER A 63 -2.30 -5.36 -14.40
C SER A 63 -0.80 -5.64 -14.59
N SER A 64 -0.29 -5.55 -15.82
CA SER A 64 1.14 -5.72 -16.13
C SER A 64 2.03 -4.63 -15.52
N PHE A 65 1.50 -3.41 -15.39
CA PHE A 65 2.16 -2.33 -14.67
C PHE A 65 2.22 -2.62 -13.17
N ILE A 66 1.11 -3.08 -12.57
CA ILE A 66 1.02 -3.34 -11.12
C ILE A 66 1.88 -4.57 -10.76
N TRP A 67 1.74 -5.68 -11.51
CA TRP A 67 2.29 -7.00 -11.21
C TRP A 67 3.34 -7.38 -12.24
N ARG A 68 4.58 -6.87 -12.07
CA ARG A 68 5.69 -7.18 -12.97
C ARG A 68 6.16 -8.62 -12.78
N ASN A 69 6.39 -9.33 -13.89
CA ASN A 69 6.82 -10.73 -13.88
C ASN A 69 8.31 -10.93 -13.56
N HIS A 70 9.12 -9.88 -13.64
CA HIS A 70 10.53 -9.93 -13.28
C HIS A 70 10.75 -9.42 -11.85
N PHE A 71 11.80 -9.90 -11.21
CA PHE A 71 12.21 -9.39 -9.90
C PHE A 71 12.64 -7.92 -10.02
N ASP A 72 11.87 -7.06 -9.41
CA ASP A 72 12.08 -5.62 -9.44
C ASP A 72 12.82 -5.18 -8.17
N TYR A 73 14.14 -5.36 -8.18
CA TYR A 73 14.97 -4.94 -7.04
C TYR A 73 14.93 -3.44 -6.82
N ALA A 74 14.78 -2.65 -7.88
CA ALA A 74 14.61 -1.20 -7.76
C ALA A 74 13.35 -0.83 -6.96
N ALA A 75 12.28 -1.62 -7.06
CA ALA A 75 11.09 -1.41 -6.26
C ALA A 75 11.36 -1.53 -4.75
N ILE A 76 12.29 -2.37 -4.32
CA ILE A 76 12.66 -2.53 -2.92
C ILE A 76 13.33 -1.24 -2.40
N ASP A 77 14.25 -0.69 -3.17
CA ASP A 77 14.95 0.55 -2.80
C ASP A 77 14.01 1.76 -2.84
N ASP A 78 13.11 1.82 -3.82
CA ASP A 78 12.05 2.83 -3.88
C ASP A 78 11.15 2.79 -2.64
N VAL A 79 10.76 1.60 -2.18
CA VAL A 79 9.92 1.45 -0.98
C VAL A 79 10.68 1.85 0.28
N LYS A 80 11.96 1.51 0.39
CA LYS A 80 12.81 1.97 1.50
C LYS A 80 12.90 3.49 1.53
N ASN A 81 13.18 4.12 0.39
CA ASN A 81 13.25 5.58 0.26
C ASN A 81 11.91 6.24 0.59
N LEU A 82 10.79 5.65 0.18
CA LEU A 82 9.46 6.12 0.51
C LEU A 82 9.21 6.06 2.03
N ARG A 83 9.60 4.97 2.68
CA ARG A 83 9.50 4.81 4.14
C ARG A 83 10.34 5.85 4.88
N GLU A 84 11.56 6.12 4.44
CA GLU A 84 12.43 7.13 5.04
C GLU A 84 11.83 8.53 4.92
N LYS A 85 11.32 8.89 3.75
CA LYS A 85 10.60 10.17 3.56
C LYS A 85 9.39 10.30 4.47
N MET A 86 8.63 9.22 4.67
CA MET A 86 7.50 9.22 5.61
C MET A 86 7.95 9.43 7.05
N LYS A 87 9.09 8.85 7.46
CA LYS A 87 9.67 9.05 8.80
C LYS A 87 10.15 10.49 9.03
N LEU A 88 10.80 11.09 8.05
CA LEU A 88 11.28 12.48 8.13
C LEU A 88 10.14 13.49 8.31
N ASN A 89 8.99 13.22 7.70
CA ASN A 89 7.79 14.05 7.84
C ASN A 89 7.07 13.87 9.20
N SER A 90 7.42 12.83 9.95
CA SER A 90 6.91 12.56 11.29
C SER A 90 7.90 13.04 12.35
N THR A 91 8.03 14.35 12.51
CA THR A 91 9.02 15.05 13.35
C THR A 91 8.95 14.76 14.86
N HIS A 92 8.10 13.87 15.34
CA HIS A 92 7.90 13.59 16.77
C HIS A 92 8.44 12.25 17.27
N LEU A 93 9.31 11.56 16.52
CA LEU A 93 9.73 10.17 16.83
C LEU A 93 11.03 10.04 17.63
N LYS A 94 11.46 11.06 18.39
CA LYS A 94 12.72 10.99 19.16
C LYS A 94 12.61 10.43 20.57
N SER A 95 11.44 10.06 21.05
CA SER A 95 11.32 9.40 22.35
C SER A 95 10.35 8.22 22.31
N PHE A 96 10.75 7.08 22.89
CA PHE A 96 9.90 5.91 23.15
C PHE A 96 8.85 6.19 24.24
N ASN A 97 8.35 7.40 24.35
CA ASN A 97 7.23 7.71 25.22
C ASN A 97 5.95 7.29 24.52
N LEU A 98 5.20 6.37 25.13
CA LEU A 98 3.87 5.91 24.66
C LEU A 98 2.89 7.07 24.49
N SER A 99 3.05 8.12 25.28
CA SER A 99 2.27 9.36 25.15
C SER A 99 2.68 10.10 23.86
N GLY A 100 1.74 10.25 22.94
CA GLY A 100 1.96 10.91 21.63
C GLY A 100 2.53 10.00 20.53
N TYR A 101 2.69 8.69 20.78
CA TYR A 101 3.13 7.75 19.75
C TYR A 101 2.08 7.59 18.64
N ASN A 102 2.48 7.82 17.38
CA ASN A 102 1.59 7.65 16.25
C ASN A 102 1.53 6.18 15.82
N ILE A 103 0.47 5.49 16.22
CA ILE A 103 0.23 4.06 15.94
C ILE A 103 0.23 3.75 14.44
N LYS A 104 -0.17 4.70 13.60
CA LYS A 104 -0.30 4.50 12.16
C LYS A 104 1.03 4.60 11.43
N ILE A 105 1.81 5.66 11.69
CA ILE A 105 3.04 5.99 10.94
C ILE A 105 4.32 5.88 11.76
N GLY A 106 4.21 5.61 13.05
CA GLY A 106 5.36 5.36 13.94
C GLY A 106 6.14 4.12 13.55
N ILE A 107 7.36 3.97 14.10
CA ILE A 107 8.22 2.81 13.85
C ILE A 107 7.56 1.53 14.36
N GLY A 108 7.34 0.55 13.49
CA GLY A 108 6.60 -0.67 13.83
C GLY A 108 5.08 -0.48 13.86
N GLY A 109 4.56 0.67 13.40
CA GLY A 109 3.14 0.94 13.30
C GLY A 109 2.45 0.23 12.14
N ILE A 110 1.14 0.46 12.01
CA ILE A 110 0.28 -0.17 10.99
C ILE A 110 0.90 -0.05 9.59
N ARG A 111 1.42 1.14 9.26
CA ARG A 111 1.98 1.42 7.93
C ARG A 111 3.23 0.58 7.63
N ASP A 112 4.06 0.31 8.62
CA ASP A 112 5.26 -0.51 8.43
C ASP A 112 4.90 -1.95 8.08
N ILE A 113 3.88 -2.53 8.73
CA ILE A 113 3.40 -3.89 8.42
C ILE A 113 2.76 -3.94 7.03
N GLU A 114 1.98 -2.93 6.67
CA GLU A 114 1.38 -2.83 5.34
C GLU A 114 2.44 -2.67 4.25
N LEU A 115 3.44 -1.80 4.45
CA LEU A 115 4.55 -1.60 3.51
C LEU A 115 5.39 -2.86 3.33
N PHE A 116 5.69 -3.57 4.43
CA PHE A 116 6.36 -4.86 4.39
C PHE A 116 5.60 -5.85 3.49
N THR A 117 4.30 -6.01 3.73
CA THR A 117 3.45 -6.92 2.96
C THR A 117 3.39 -6.52 1.48
N GLN A 118 3.19 -5.22 1.19
CA GLN A 118 3.12 -4.69 -0.17
C GLN A 118 4.46 -4.82 -0.91
N THR A 119 5.59 -4.72 -0.21
CA THR A 119 6.91 -4.94 -0.81
C THR A 119 7.03 -6.37 -1.35
N TYR A 120 6.64 -7.37 -0.57
CA TYR A 120 6.59 -8.75 -1.07
C TYR A 120 5.63 -8.90 -2.24
N GLN A 121 4.46 -8.28 -2.19
CA GLN A 121 3.53 -8.31 -3.31
C GLN A 121 4.15 -7.72 -4.59
N LEU A 122 4.84 -6.58 -4.52
CA LEU A 122 5.51 -5.98 -5.68
C LEU A 122 6.59 -6.88 -6.29
N VAL A 123 7.30 -7.63 -5.44
CA VAL A 123 8.43 -8.47 -5.87
C VAL A 123 7.97 -9.81 -6.42
N VAL A 124 6.99 -10.46 -5.80
CA VAL A 124 6.68 -11.87 -6.12
C VAL A 124 5.28 -12.10 -6.72
N ALA A 125 4.30 -11.19 -6.52
CA ALA A 125 2.93 -11.42 -6.99
C ALA A 125 2.77 -11.33 -8.52
N GLY A 126 3.79 -10.88 -9.24
CA GLY A 126 3.84 -11.00 -10.69
C GLY A 126 3.81 -12.46 -11.14
N ARG A 127 4.53 -13.32 -10.43
CA ARG A 127 4.64 -14.76 -10.71
C ARG A 127 3.66 -15.61 -9.89
N GLN A 128 3.35 -15.17 -8.67
CA GLN A 128 2.44 -15.85 -7.73
C GLN A 128 1.15 -15.05 -7.60
N GLN A 129 0.18 -15.32 -8.49
CA GLN A 129 -1.07 -14.55 -8.57
C GLN A 129 -1.89 -14.61 -7.27
N GLU A 130 -1.73 -15.67 -6.49
CA GLU A 130 -2.39 -15.88 -5.20
C GLU A 130 -2.02 -14.78 -4.18
N LEU A 131 -0.87 -14.13 -4.36
CA LEU A 131 -0.44 -13.00 -3.53
C LEU A 131 -1.05 -11.65 -3.96
N ARG A 132 -1.88 -11.64 -5.02
CA ARG A 132 -2.59 -10.43 -5.44
C ARG A 132 -3.85 -10.27 -4.59
N GLY A 133 -3.89 -9.24 -3.76
CA GLY A 133 -5.04 -8.99 -2.91
C GLY A 133 -4.85 -7.79 -1.99
N ALA A 134 -5.96 -7.25 -1.48
CA ALA A 134 -5.96 -6.04 -0.65
C ALA A 134 -5.87 -6.33 0.87
N ASN A 135 -6.16 -7.57 1.29
CA ASN A 135 -6.21 -7.91 2.72
C ASN A 135 -4.83 -8.31 3.23
N THR A 136 -4.25 -7.48 4.07
CA THR A 136 -2.90 -7.65 4.63
C THR A 136 -2.72 -8.97 5.37
N ILE A 137 -3.69 -9.40 6.20
CA ILE A 137 -3.58 -10.65 6.97
C ILE A 137 -3.60 -11.87 6.04
N LEU A 138 -4.49 -11.87 5.03
CA LEU A 138 -4.55 -12.98 4.07
C LEU A 138 -3.26 -13.08 3.25
N ILE A 139 -2.66 -11.95 2.88
CA ILE A 139 -1.38 -11.96 2.17
C ILE A 139 -0.24 -12.45 3.07
N LEU A 140 -0.15 -12.00 4.32
CA LEU A 140 0.83 -12.52 5.28
C LEU A 140 0.71 -14.04 5.45
N LYS A 141 -0.54 -14.57 5.51
CA LYS A 141 -0.78 -16.01 5.58
C LYS A 141 -0.25 -16.73 4.33
N LYS A 142 -0.52 -16.21 3.15
CA LYS A 142 0.01 -16.78 1.90
C LYS A 142 1.52 -16.68 1.78
N LEU A 143 2.13 -15.58 2.24
CA LEU A 143 3.59 -15.44 2.28
C LEU A 143 4.22 -16.54 3.15
N LYS A 144 3.59 -16.88 4.28
CA LYS A 144 4.00 -18.02 5.11
C LYS A 144 3.83 -19.35 4.37
N GLU A 145 2.67 -19.59 3.74
CA GLU A 145 2.38 -20.82 2.99
C GLU A 145 3.37 -21.05 1.85
N PHE A 146 3.83 -20.00 1.18
CA PHE A 146 4.85 -20.05 0.13
C PHE A 146 6.31 -20.06 0.64
N GLY A 147 6.54 -20.05 1.96
CA GLY A 147 7.87 -20.08 2.56
C GLY A 147 8.65 -18.75 2.53
N TRP A 148 7.99 -17.63 2.18
CA TRP A 148 8.59 -16.29 2.21
C TRP A 148 8.66 -15.70 3.62
N LEU A 149 7.91 -16.27 4.56
CA LEU A 149 7.80 -15.80 5.94
C LEU A 149 7.79 -17.02 6.88
N ASP A 150 8.64 -17.01 7.89
CA ASP A 150 8.64 -18.05 8.91
C ASP A 150 7.43 -17.93 9.85
N ASN A 151 7.12 -19.02 10.58
CA ASN A 151 5.93 -19.07 11.43
C ASN A 151 5.95 -18.00 12.53
N ARG A 152 7.09 -17.79 13.18
CA ARG A 152 7.24 -16.84 14.28
C ARG A 152 7.03 -15.40 13.80
N SER A 153 7.63 -15.04 12.68
CA SER A 153 7.47 -13.71 12.06
C SER A 153 6.03 -13.48 11.64
N PHE A 154 5.36 -14.49 11.07
CA PHE A 154 3.95 -14.42 10.69
C PHE A 154 3.06 -14.13 11.91
N GLU A 155 3.16 -14.91 12.98
CA GLU A 155 2.37 -14.73 14.19
C GLU A 155 2.60 -13.35 14.80
N THR A 156 3.86 -12.93 14.94
CA THR A 156 4.22 -11.62 15.46
C THR A 156 3.61 -10.47 14.65
N LEU A 157 3.69 -10.54 13.31
CA LEU A 157 3.15 -9.49 12.43
C LEU A 157 1.62 -9.43 12.47
N VAL A 158 0.95 -10.59 12.50
CA VAL A 158 -0.53 -10.65 12.56
C VAL A 158 -1.04 -10.12 13.89
N ASP A 159 -0.47 -10.56 15.00
CA ASP A 159 -0.88 -10.12 16.34
C ASP A 159 -0.66 -8.62 16.53
N ALA A 160 0.52 -8.12 16.12
CA ALA A 160 0.81 -6.70 16.13
C ALA A 160 -0.16 -5.89 15.25
N TYR A 161 -0.46 -6.38 14.04
CA TYR A 161 -1.39 -5.70 13.14
C TYR A 161 -2.80 -5.62 13.70
N ILE A 162 -3.31 -6.72 14.28
CA ILE A 162 -4.63 -6.77 14.91
C ILE A 162 -4.69 -5.82 16.10
N LEU A 163 -3.67 -5.85 16.97
CA LEU A 163 -3.59 -4.96 18.14
C LEU A 163 -3.61 -3.50 17.73
N LEU A 164 -2.74 -3.11 16.79
CA LEU A 164 -2.62 -1.72 16.31
C LEU A 164 -3.91 -1.24 15.65
N ARG A 165 -4.55 -2.07 14.81
CA ARG A 165 -5.83 -1.73 14.16
C ARG A 165 -6.97 -1.59 15.17
N THR A 166 -7.03 -2.48 16.16
CA THR A 166 -8.04 -2.40 17.22
C THR A 166 -7.86 -1.12 18.04
N THR A 167 -6.62 -0.76 18.36
CA THR A 167 -6.30 0.46 19.07
C THR A 167 -6.63 1.71 18.24
N GLU A 168 -6.26 1.74 16.95
CA GLU A 168 -6.63 2.82 16.02
C GLU A 168 -8.14 3.03 15.99
N ASN A 169 -8.91 1.97 15.81
CA ASN A 169 -10.37 2.03 15.75
C ASN A 169 -10.97 2.59 17.06
N ARG A 170 -10.48 2.13 18.22
CA ARG A 170 -10.95 2.63 19.52
C ARG A 170 -10.65 4.12 19.72
N LEU A 171 -9.45 4.56 19.36
CA LEU A 171 -9.06 5.96 19.44
C LEU A 171 -9.89 6.85 18.50
N GLN A 172 -10.22 6.36 17.29
CA GLN A 172 -11.08 7.09 16.36
C GLN A 172 -12.51 7.25 16.89
N ILE A 173 -13.05 6.22 17.56
CA ILE A 173 -14.39 6.31 18.17
C ILE A 173 -14.40 7.35 19.30
N ILE A 174 -13.38 7.37 20.15
CA ILE A 174 -13.28 8.32 21.28
C ILE A 174 -13.12 9.77 20.78
N ASN A 175 -12.35 9.99 19.69
CA ASN A 175 -12.10 11.35 19.18
C ASN A 175 -13.26 11.91 18.32
N ASN A 176 -14.22 11.08 17.92
CA ASN A 176 -15.39 11.50 17.17
C ASN A 176 -16.65 11.71 18.05
N THR A 177 -16.50 11.61 19.37
CA THR A 177 -17.53 11.98 20.37
C THR A 177 -17.20 13.34 20.97
#